data_3045bfecd284fcd1b114d350ed06f80f
#
_entry.id   3045bfecd284fcd1b114d350ed06f80f
#
_cell.length_a   1.000
_cell.length_b   1.000
_cell.length_c   1.000
_cell.angle_alpha   90.00
_cell.angle_beta   90.00
_cell.angle_gamma   90.00
#
_symmetry.space_group_name_H-M   'P 1'
#
loop_
_entity.id
_entity.type
_entity.pdbx_description
1 polymer ?
#
loop_
_entity_poly.entity_id
_entity_poly.type
_entity_poly.pdbx_seq_one_letter_code
_entity_poly.pdbx_strand_id
1 'polypeptide(L)'
;MKTTSKFTVFTMIACLSVAALVLAADHPAASVPADTALAKLKEGNLRFATSEVSQSKPTAARRKETVQGQHPFAIIVGCADSRTPPELIFDQNLGDLFVIRTAGNLVDDHALGSIEYGVEHLGARLIVVLGHTRCGAVTAALESDHAPGHIDSLVRDIQPAVKAAKGKPGDALDAAITENARLVAAQIKAKAALGDLAKEVRIVSAIYDLDTGKIEWTKD
;
A
#
# COMPACT_ATOMS: atom_id res chain seq x y z
N MET A 1 9.10 31.34 82.89
CA MET A 1 8.24 31.83 81.78
C MET A 1 8.48 30.94 80.58
N LYS A 2 7.50 30.12 80.21
CA LYS A 2 7.58 29.09 79.18
C LYS A 2 6.91 29.60 77.92
N THR A 3 7.63 29.74 76.87
CA THR A 3 7.09 30.01 75.53
C THR A 3 7.12 28.76 74.68
N THR A 4 5.99 28.20 74.39
CA THR A 4 5.77 27.05 73.54
C THR A 4 5.64 27.50 72.08
N SER A 5 6.56 27.11 71.26
CA SER A 5 6.50 27.25 69.80
C SER A 5 5.59 26.21 69.21
N LYS A 6 4.55 26.62 68.49
CA LYS A 6 3.72 25.74 67.67
C LYS A 6 4.30 25.71 66.24
N PHE A 7 4.90 24.58 65.89
CA PHE A 7 5.23 24.29 64.45
C PHE A 7 4.00 23.77 63.77
N THR A 8 3.56 24.50 62.81
CA THR A 8 2.46 24.15 61.93
C THR A 8 3.05 23.28 60.79
N VAL A 9 2.56 22.08 60.70
CA VAL A 9 2.85 21.13 59.57
C VAL A 9 1.92 21.57 58.42
N PHE A 10 2.53 22.08 57.38
CA PHE A 10 1.85 22.34 56.09
C PHE A 10 2.76 21.85 55.00
N THR A 11 2.59 20.60 54.59
CA THR A 11 3.22 20.16 53.34
C THR A 11 2.56 18.87 52.84
N MET A 12 2.37 18.81 51.54
CA MET A 12 2.05 17.67 50.69
C MET A 12 0.59 17.34 50.46
N ILE A 13 -0.03 18.13 49.63
CA ILE A 13 -1.00 17.58 48.65
C ILE A 13 -0.92 18.46 47.39
N ALA A 14 -0.02 18.15 46.48
CA ALA A 14 -0.05 18.69 45.11
C ALA A 14 0.96 17.91 44.23
N CYS A 15 0.66 16.68 43.93
CA CYS A 15 1.34 15.94 42.81
C CYS A 15 0.55 14.69 42.50
N LEU A 16 -0.64 14.83 41.96
CA LEU A 16 -1.36 13.68 41.34
C LEU A 16 -2.46 14.20 40.42
N SER A 17 -2.07 14.85 39.31
CA SER A 17 -3.03 15.12 38.23
C SER A 17 -2.35 15.54 36.93
N VAL A 18 -1.28 14.82 36.52
CA VAL A 18 -0.71 14.97 35.19
C VAL A 18 -0.40 13.56 34.65
N ALA A 19 -1.39 12.71 34.54
CA ALA A 19 -1.22 11.41 33.88
C ALA A 19 -2.53 10.89 33.28
N ALA A 20 -3.28 11.76 32.62
CA ALA A 20 -4.49 11.32 31.93
C ALA A 20 -4.76 12.17 30.67
N LEU A 21 -3.71 12.44 29.89
CA LEU A 21 -3.89 13.09 28.58
C LEU A 21 -2.91 12.51 27.55
N VAL A 22 -2.85 11.20 27.47
CA VAL A 22 -2.27 10.54 26.30
C VAL A 22 -3.12 9.30 26.10
N LEU A 23 -3.81 9.25 25.00
CA LEU A 23 -4.46 8.13 24.31
C LEU A 23 -5.90 8.47 23.93
N ALA A 24 -6.08 9.57 23.17
CA ALA A 24 -7.02 9.46 22.08
C ALA A 24 -6.27 8.64 21.01
N ALA A 25 -6.24 7.32 21.17
CA ALA A 25 -5.96 6.45 20.05
C ALA A 25 -7.04 6.78 19.03
N ASP A 26 -6.64 7.36 17.90
CA ASP A 26 -7.48 7.42 16.73
C ASP A 26 -7.97 5.99 16.49
N HIS A 27 -9.23 5.75 16.85
CA HIS A 27 -9.87 4.53 16.39
C HIS A 27 -9.92 4.66 14.87
N PRO A 28 -9.34 3.74 14.12
CA PRO A 28 -9.41 3.80 12.67
C PRO A 28 -10.88 3.95 12.29
N ALA A 29 -11.17 4.91 11.40
CA ALA A 29 -12.50 5.02 10.82
C ALA A 29 -12.92 3.63 10.34
N ALA A 30 -14.21 3.30 10.42
CA ALA A 30 -14.71 1.97 10.09
C ALA A 30 -14.07 1.47 8.78
N SER A 31 -13.34 0.37 8.84
CA SER A 31 -12.60 -0.16 7.70
C SER A 31 -13.55 -0.50 6.55
N VAL A 32 -13.17 -0.15 5.33
CA VAL A 32 -13.94 -0.53 4.13
C VAL A 32 -13.69 -2.02 3.87
N PRO A 33 -14.75 -2.86 3.76
CA PRO A 33 -14.59 -4.28 3.44
C PRO A 33 -13.82 -4.48 2.12
N ALA A 34 -12.95 -5.48 2.07
CA ALA A 34 -12.06 -5.72 0.93
C ALA A 34 -12.80 -5.84 -0.41
N ASP A 35 -13.96 -6.49 -0.44
CA ASP A 35 -14.75 -6.64 -1.68
C ASP A 35 -15.35 -5.31 -2.13
N THR A 36 -15.79 -4.46 -1.20
CA THR A 36 -16.25 -3.10 -1.50
C THR A 36 -15.09 -2.24 -2.04
N ALA A 37 -13.92 -2.32 -1.41
CA ALA A 37 -12.72 -1.64 -1.87
C ALA A 37 -12.34 -2.08 -3.30
N LEU A 38 -12.36 -3.39 -3.57
CA LEU A 38 -12.08 -3.93 -4.89
C LEU A 38 -13.09 -3.47 -5.96
N ALA A 39 -14.37 -3.42 -5.62
CA ALA A 39 -15.41 -2.90 -6.51
C ALA A 39 -15.16 -1.43 -6.86
N LYS A 40 -14.84 -0.58 -5.88
CA LYS A 40 -14.47 0.83 -6.11
C LYS A 40 -13.30 1.01 -7.07
N LEU A 41 -12.24 0.18 -6.91
CA LEU A 41 -11.09 0.21 -7.81
C LEU A 41 -11.47 -0.19 -9.24
N LYS A 42 -12.28 -1.25 -9.40
CA LYS A 42 -12.76 -1.70 -10.71
C LYS A 42 -13.58 -0.64 -11.43
N GLU A 43 -14.52 -0.03 -10.72
CA GLU A 43 -15.36 1.07 -11.25
C GLU A 43 -14.51 2.29 -11.63
N GLY A 44 -13.54 2.66 -10.78
CA GLY A 44 -12.64 3.76 -11.07
C GLY A 44 -11.76 3.50 -12.30
N ASN A 45 -11.20 2.32 -12.43
CA ASN A 45 -10.44 1.96 -13.63
C ASN A 45 -11.31 1.91 -14.89
N LEU A 46 -12.54 1.48 -14.79
CA LEU A 46 -13.47 1.52 -15.93
C LEU A 46 -13.65 2.97 -16.43
N ARG A 47 -13.91 3.93 -15.55
CA ARG A 47 -14.03 5.35 -15.91
C ARG A 47 -12.75 5.87 -16.57
N PHE A 48 -11.58 5.55 -15.99
CA PHE A 48 -10.29 5.94 -16.55
C PHE A 48 -10.08 5.37 -17.95
N ALA A 49 -10.30 4.06 -18.15
CA ALA A 49 -10.07 3.38 -19.41
C ALA A 49 -11.06 3.76 -20.51
N THR A 50 -12.28 4.19 -20.15
CA THR A 50 -13.31 4.65 -21.11
C THR A 50 -13.28 6.16 -21.34
N SER A 51 -12.33 6.87 -20.72
CA SER A 51 -12.23 8.33 -20.78
C SER A 51 -13.52 9.05 -20.35
N GLU A 52 -14.26 8.45 -19.42
CA GLU A 52 -15.38 9.10 -18.78
C GLU A 52 -14.93 10.26 -17.87
N VAL A 53 -15.86 11.08 -17.44
CA VAL A 53 -15.54 12.20 -16.55
C VAL A 53 -14.99 11.68 -15.24
N SER A 54 -13.73 12.00 -14.95
CA SER A 54 -13.07 11.64 -13.70
C SER A 54 -13.85 12.17 -12.49
N GLN A 55 -14.04 11.30 -11.50
CA GLN A 55 -14.57 11.66 -10.18
C GLN A 55 -13.46 12.13 -9.23
N SER A 56 -12.21 11.86 -9.56
CA SER A 56 -11.05 12.34 -8.81
C SER A 56 -10.88 13.84 -9.02
N LYS A 57 -11.00 14.60 -7.94
CA LYS A 57 -10.84 16.06 -7.95
C LYS A 57 -9.87 16.49 -6.86
N PRO A 58 -8.58 16.69 -7.18
CA PRO A 58 -7.58 17.15 -6.21
C PRO A 58 -7.83 18.63 -5.84
N THR A 59 -8.89 18.92 -5.12
CA THR A 59 -9.31 20.27 -4.74
C THR A 59 -8.63 20.75 -3.45
N ALA A 60 -8.63 22.07 -3.24
CA ALA A 60 -8.20 22.65 -1.97
C ALA A 60 -9.08 22.18 -0.80
N ALA A 61 -10.37 21.95 -1.05
CA ALA A 61 -11.30 21.38 -0.06
C ALA A 61 -10.86 19.98 0.36
N ARG A 62 -10.58 19.08 -0.60
CA ARG A 62 -10.12 17.72 -0.29
C ARG A 62 -8.78 17.70 0.48
N ARG A 63 -7.82 18.56 0.11
CA ARG A 63 -6.59 18.71 0.89
C ARG A 63 -6.87 19.11 2.34
N LYS A 64 -7.80 20.05 2.56
CA LYS A 64 -8.18 20.48 3.90
C LYS A 64 -8.85 19.38 4.72
N GLU A 65 -9.69 18.55 4.09
CA GLU A 65 -10.32 17.39 4.72
C GLU A 65 -9.28 16.36 5.22
N THR A 66 -8.22 16.13 4.45
CA THR A 66 -7.20 15.11 4.77
C THR A 66 -6.08 15.60 5.69
N VAL A 67 -6.04 16.88 6.08
CA VAL A 67 -4.98 17.45 6.95
C VAL A 67 -4.95 16.78 8.33
N GLN A 68 -6.09 16.42 8.88
CA GLN A 68 -6.20 15.88 10.24
C GLN A 68 -5.97 14.35 10.30
N GLY A 69 -5.96 13.67 9.16
CA GLY A 69 -5.75 12.22 9.10
C GLY A 69 -6.00 11.66 7.71
N GLN A 70 -5.61 10.40 7.53
CA GLN A 70 -5.83 9.66 6.29
C GLN A 70 -6.59 8.36 6.58
N HIS A 71 -7.50 8.00 5.68
CA HIS A 71 -8.31 6.78 5.79
C HIS A 71 -8.37 6.08 4.42
N PRO A 72 -7.23 5.58 3.93
CA PRO A 72 -7.18 4.89 2.66
C PRO A 72 -7.98 3.59 2.74
N PHE A 73 -8.80 3.33 1.71
CA PHE A 73 -9.57 2.10 1.68
C PHE A 73 -8.83 0.91 1.06
N ALA A 74 -7.69 1.16 0.40
CA ALA A 74 -6.84 0.13 -0.20
C ALA A 74 -5.36 0.54 -0.18
N ILE A 75 -4.49 -0.49 -0.14
CA ILE A 75 -3.04 -0.37 -0.33
C ILE A 75 -2.71 -0.81 -1.75
N ILE A 76 -1.95 -0.01 -2.49
CA ILE A 76 -1.47 -0.36 -3.83
C ILE A 76 0.05 -0.49 -3.78
N VAL A 77 0.55 -1.67 -4.10
CA VAL A 77 1.97 -1.95 -4.30
C VAL A 77 2.24 -1.94 -5.80
N GLY A 78 2.75 -0.84 -6.33
CA GLY A 78 2.90 -0.60 -7.75
C GLY A 78 4.34 -0.38 -8.20
N CYS A 79 4.51 -0.28 -9.52
CA CYS A 79 5.79 0.08 -10.11
C CYS A 79 6.09 1.59 -9.96
N ALA A 80 7.38 1.94 -9.84
CA ALA A 80 7.86 3.32 -9.89
C ALA A 80 7.75 3.95 -11.29
N ASP A 81 7.36 3.19 -12.32
CA ASP A 81 7.18 3.68 -13.69
C ASP A 81 6.24 4.90 -13.73
N SER A 82 6.70 5.99 -14.36
CA SER A 82 5.99 7.27 -14.38
C SER A 82 4.63 7.22 -15.07
N ARG A 83 4.36 6.19 -15.87
CA ARG A 83 3.11 5.99 -16.61
C ARG A 83 2.03 5.30 -15.77
N THR A 84 2.35 4.88 -14.54
CA THR A 84 1.47 4.04 -13.70
C THR A 84 1.12 4.66 -12.35
N PRO A 85 0.64 5.94 -12.28
CA PRO A 85 0.19 6.55 -11.04
C PRO A 85 -1.15 5.94 -10.59
N PRO A 86 -1.20 5.19 -9.47
CA PRO A 86 -2.39 4.44 -9.08
C PRO A 86 -3.64 5.30 -8.87
N GLU A 87 -3.47 6.50 -8.31
CA GLU A 87 -4.59 7.41 -8.05
C GLU A 87 -5.32 7.80 -9.35
N LEU A 88 -4.57 8.00 -10.44
CA LEU A 88 -5.16 8.32 -11.75
C LEU A 88 -5.76 7.08 -12.40
N ILE A 89 -5.03 5.95 -12.40
CA ILE A 89 -5.46 4.70 -13.04
C ILE A 89 -6.77 4.18 -12.41
N PHE A 90 -6.92 4.35 -11.10
CA PHE A 90 -8.11 3.93 -10.37
C PHE A 90 -9.14 5.06 -10.19
N ASP A 91 -8.89 6.24 -10.72
CA ASP A 91 -9.77 7.42 -10.59
C ASP A 91 -10.18 7.68 -9.13
N GLN A 92 -9.19 7.77 -8.23
CA GLN A 92 -9.37 7.96 -6.80
C GLN A 92 -8.86 9.33 -6.35
N ASN A 93 -9.42 9.83 -5.25
CA ASN A 93 -9.06 11.14 -4.70
C ASN A 93 -7.82 11.05 -3.80
N LEU A 94 -7.29 12.24 -3.46
CA LEU A 94 -6.24 12.37 -2.46
C LEU A 94 -6.67 11.73 -1.13
N GLY A 95 -5.83 10.82 -0.60
CA GLY A 95 -6.05 10.13 0.66
C GLY A 95 -6.93 8.88 0.58
N ASP A 96 -7.42 8.51 -0.62
CA ASP A 96 -8.23 7.30 -0.82
C ASP A 96 -7.38 6.02 -0.92
N LEU A 97 -6.13 6.13 -1.38
CA LEU A 97 -5.19 5.03 -1.54
C LEU A 97 -3.93 5.24 -0.71
N PHE A 98 -3.39 4.16 -0.15
CA PHE A 98 -2.06 4.12 0.43
C PHE A 98 -1.12 3.46 -0.59
N VAL A 99 -0.18 4.23 -1.15
CA VAL A 99 0.58 3.81 -2.33
C VAL A 99 2.04 3.60 -1.99
N ILE A 100 2.55 2.39 -2.32
CA ILE A 100 3.95 1.98 -2.20
C ILE A 100 4.46 1.69 -3.60
N ARG A 101 5.59 2.30 -4.01
CA ARG A 101 6.10 2.17 -5.38
C ARG A 101 7.60 1.92 -5.41
N THR A 102 7.97 0.81 -6.03
CA THR A 102 9.35 0.41 -6.33
C THR A 102 9.44 -0.04 -7.78
N ALA A 103 10.61 0.02 -8.41
CA ALA A 103 10.77 -0.52 -9.76
C ALA A 103 10.43 -2.03 -9.76
N GLY A 104 9.56 -2.46 -10.70
CA GLY A 104 9.07 -3.83 -10.75
C GLY A 104 8.11 -4.22 -9.63
N ASN A 105 7.47 -3.27 -8.96
CA ASN A 105 6.51 -3.49 -7.85
C ASN A 105 7.02 -4.45 -6.76
N LEU A 106 8.33 -4.46 -6.50
CA LEU A 106 8.97 -5.30 -5.50
C LEU A 106 8.68 -4.80 -4.08
N VAL A 107 8.83 -5.71 -3.10
CA VAL A 107 8.70 -5.38 -1.68
C VAL A 107 9.97 -5.78 -0.93
N ASP A 108 10.49 -4.84 -0.15
CA ASP A 108 11.54 -5.02 0.84
C ASP A 108 10.97 -4.82 2.25
N ASP A 109 11.82 -4.78 3.27
CA ASP A 109 11.40 -4.61 4.65
C ASP A 109 10.69 -3.26 4.88
N HIS A 110 11.09 -2.18 4.18
CA HIS A 110 10.41 -0.88 4.30
C HIS A 110 9.03 -0.90 3.65
N ALA A 111 8.90 -1.56 2.51
CA ALA A 111 7.61 -1.76 1.85
C ALA A 111 6.68 -2.65 2.69
N LEU A 112 7.19 -3.75 3.26
CA LEU A 112 6.43 -4.62 4.17
C LEU A 112 5.97 -3.87 5.42
N GLY A 113 6.85 -3.13 6.09
CA GLY A 113 6.49 -2.31 7.25
C GLY A 113 5.45 -1.22 6.91
N SER A 114 5.51 -0.64 5.69
CA SER A 114 4.49 0.29 5.23
C SER A 114 3.14 -0.39 5.00
N ILE A 115 3.13 -1.61 4.47
CA ILE A 115 1.91 -2.43 4.31
C ILE A 115 1.29 -2.72 5.66
N GLU A 116 2.09 -3.19 6.63
CA GLU A 116 1.65 -3.47 8.00
C GLU A 116 1.04 -2.23 8.65
N TYR A 117 1.71 -1.08 8.53
CA TYR A 117 1.18 0.20 9.00
C TYR A 117 -0.18 0.55 8.36
N GLY A 118 -0.31 0.37 7.04
CA GLY A 118 -1.56 0.63 6.32
C GLY A 118 -2.72 -0.26 6.78
N VAL A 119 -2.43 -1.51 7.14
CA VAL A 119 -3.42 -2.47 7.64
C VAL A 119 -3.76 -2.19 9.11
N GLU A 120 -2.75 -2.06 9.97
CA GLU A 120 -2.93 -1.99 11.43
C GLU A 120 -3.40 -0.63 11.89
N HIS A 121 -2.81 0.45 11.37
CA HIS A 121 -3.06 1.81 11.84
C HIS A 121 -4.06 2.58 10.99
N LEU A 122 -4.14 2.29 9.68
CA LEU A 122 -5.04 3.01 8.77
C LEU A 122 -6.30 2.21 8.41
N GLY A 123 -6.38 0.95 8.80
CA GLY A 123 -7.57 0.12 8.64
C GLY A 123 -7.83 -0.37 7.21
N ALA A 124 -6.86 -0.30 6.29
CA ALA A 124 -7.02 -0.85 4.95
C ALA A 124 -7.16 -2.38 4.99
N ARG A 125 -8.11 -2.93 4.22
CA ARG A 125 -8.37 -4.38 4.16
C ARG A 125 -8.16 -5.00 2.78
N LEU A 126 -7.76 -4.18 1.80
CA LEU A 126 -7.40 -4.64 0.46
C LEU A 126 -5.97 -4.23 0.13
N ILE A 127 -5.16 -5.19 -0.31
CA ILE A 127 -3.82 -4.96 -0.87
C ILE A 127 -3.85 -5.40 -2.33
N VAL A 128 -3.44 -4.53 -3.25
CA VAL A 128 -3.33 -4.81 -4.68
C VAL A 128 -1.87 -4.70 -5.10
N VAL A 129 -1.30 -5.79 -5.59
CA VAL A 129 0.00 -5.77 -6.27
C VAL A 129 -0.26 -5.49 -7.75
N LEU A 130 0.12 -4.29 -8.19
CA LEU A 130 -0.16 -3.79 -9.53
C LEU A 130 1.11 -3.83 -10.38
N GLY A 131 1.22 -4.84 -11.25
CA GLY A 131 2.16 -4.87 -12.36
C GLY A 131 1.64 -4.06 -13.55
N HIS A 132 2.44 -3.94 -14.60
CA HIS A 132 2.03 -3.26 -15.84
C HIS A 132 2.75 -3.81 -17.06
N THR A 133 2.13 -3.74 -18.23
CA THR A 133 2.75 -4.16 -19.50
C THR A 133 4.02 -3.34 -19.78
N ARG A 134 4.99 -3.94 -20.46
CA ARG A 134 6.26 -3.30 -20.84
C ARG A 134 7.04 -2.74 -19.64
N CYS A 135 7.08 -3.47 -18.52
CA CYS A 135 7.82 -3.07 -17.31
C CYS A 135 9.33 -3.20 -17.54
N GLY A 136 10.05 -2.07 -17.51
CA GLY A 136 11.51 -2.05 -17.77
C GLY A 136 12.33 -2.88 -16.78
N ALA A 137 11.93 -2.96 -15.52
CA ALA A 137 12.63 -3.79 -14.53
C ALA A 137 12.49 -5.30 -14.83
N VAL A 138 11.30 -5.74 -15.28
CA VAL A 138 11.08 -7.14 -15.69
C VAL A 138 11.79 -7.44 -17.01
N THR A 139 11.79 -6.48 -17.95
CA THR A 139 12.58 -6.59 -19.20
C THR A 139 14.05 -6.80 -18.89
N ALA A 140 14.65 -5.99 -18.02
CA ALA A 140 16.05 -6.14 -17.64
C ALA A 140 16.35 -7.53 -17.03
N ALA A 141 15.45 -8.04 -16.18
CA ALA A 141 15.60 -9.36 -15.58
C ALA A 141 15.38 -10.51 -16.61
N LEU A 142 14.59 -10.28 -17.66
CA LEU A 142 14.39 -11.25 -18.74
C LEU A 142 15.63 -11.34 -19.66
N GLU A 143 16.30 -10.21 -19.87
CA GLU A 143 17.48 -10.10 -20.76
C GLU A 143 18.78 -10.53 -20.09
N SER A 144 18.90 -10.40 -18.77
CA SER A 144 20.13 -10.72 -18.03
C SER A 144 19.86 -11.13 -16.58
N ASP A 145 20.73 -12.00 -16.06
CA ASP A 145 20.75 -12.37 -14.63
C ASP A 145 21.45 -11.32 -13.74
N HIS A 146 22.11 -10.34 -14.33
CA HIS A 146 22.91 -9.30 -13.67
C HIS A 146 22.72 -7.92 -14.30
N ALA A 147 22.87 -6.87 -13.48
CA ALA A 147 22.86 -5.49 -13.94
C ALA A 147 23.89 -4.64 -13.16
N PRO A 148 24.31 -3.47 -13.68
CA PRO A 148 25.23 -2.58 -12.98
C PRO A 148 24.62 -1.99 -11.70
N GLY A 149 25.46 -1.82 -10.66
CA GLY A 149 25.12 -1.10 -9.44
C GLY A 149 23.93 -1.70 -8.69
N HIS A 150 23.07 -0.84 -8.17
CA HIS A 150 21.90 -1.25 -7.39
C HIS A 150 20.75 -1.83 -8.25
N ILE A 151 20.79 -1.65 -9.58
CA ILE A 151 19.81 -2.29 -10.48
C ILE A 151 19.93 -3.82 -10.39
N ASP A 152 21.11 -4.36 -10.06
CA ASP A 152 21.32 -5.80 -9.85
C ASP A 152 20.39 -6.39 -8.80
N SER A 153 20.06 -5.67 -7.75
CA SER A 153 19.11 -6.15 -6.73
C SER A 153 17.70 -6.34 -7.29
N LEU A 154 17.26 -5.42 -8.16
CA LEU A 154 15.96 -5.53 -8.82
C LEU A 154 15.91 -6.73 -9.74
N VAL A 155 16.96 -6.90 -10.60
CA VAL A 155 17.08 -8.02 -11.52
C VAL A 155 17.05 -9.35 -10.75
N ARG A 156 17.87 -9.50 -9.73
CA ARG A 156 17.94 -10.69 -8.89
C ARG A 156 16.61 -11.03 -8.23
N ASP A 157 15.90 -10.02 -7.70
CA ASP A 157 14.64 -10.23 -7.00
C ASP A 157 13.48 -10.57 -7.96
N ILE A 158 13.59 -10.20 -9.26
CA ILE A 158 12.63 -10.53 -10.30
C ILE A 158 12.95 -11.90 -10.95
N GLN A 159 14.19 -12.41 -10.89
CA GLN A 159 14.58 -13.69 -11.52
C GLN A 159 13.67 -14.89 -11.19
N PRO A 160 13.12 -15.04 -9.96
CA PRO A 160 12.14 -16.10 -9.70
C PRO A 160 10.91 -16.05 -10.60
N ALA A 161 10.44 -14.83 -10.93
CA ALA A 161 9.29 -14.62 -11.82
C ALA A 161 9.62 -14.99 -13.26
N VAL A 162 10.80 -14.59 -13.75
CA VAL A 162 11.30 -15.01 -15.08
C VAL A 162 11.38 -16.52 -15.19
N LYS A 163 11.89 -17.20 -14.15
CA LYS A 163 11.96 -18.67 -14.11
C LYS A 163 10.57 -19.31 -14.10
N ALA A 164 9.62 -18.77 -13.34
CA ALA A 164 8.25 -19.27 -13.26
C ALA A 164 7.45 -19.04 -14.55
N ALA A 165 7.83 -18.04 -15.35
CA ALA A 165 7.20 -17.74 -16.64
C ALA A 165 7.65 -18.66 -17.79
N LYS A 166 8.78 -19.36 -17.63
CA LYS A 166 9.32 -20.23 -18.68
C LYS A 166 8.33 -21.31 -19.09
N GLY A 167 8.06 -21.39 -20.40
CA GLY A 167 7.15 -22.39 -21.00
C GLY A 167 5.65 -22.03 -20.84
N LYS A 168 5.30 -20.89 -20.30
CA LYS A 168 3.92 -20.41 -20.33
C LYS A 168 3.55 -19.91 -21.72
N PRO A 169 2.28 -20.05 -22.14
CA PRO A 169 1.82 -19.57 -23.44
C PRO A 169 1.83 -18.02 -23.49
N GLY A 170 1.98 -17.46 -24.70
CA GLY A 170 1.95 -16.02 -24.94
C GLY A 170 3.33 -15.37 -24.96
N ASP A 171 3.34 -14.06 -24.79
CA ASP A 171 4.57 -13.27 -24.74
C ASP A 171 5.35 -13.54 -23.45
N ALA A 172 6.67 -13.71 -23.57
CA ALA A 172 7.52 -14.07 -22.44
C ALA A 172 7.61 -12.95 -21.39
N LEU A 173 7.60 -11.68 -21.82
CA LEU A 173 7.64 -10.54 -20.95
C LEU A 173 6.32 -10.40 -20.18
N ASP A 174 5.18 -10.55 -20.84
CA ASP A 174 3.86 -10.46 -20.20
C ASP A 174 3.67 -11.60 -19.20
N ALA A 175 4.13 -12.81 -19.53
CA ALA A 175 4.14 -13.94 -18.60
C ALA A 175 5.02 -13.64 -17.36
N ALA A 176 6.22 -13.07 -17.54
CA ALA A 176 7.11 -12.73 -16.45
C ALA A 176 6.55 -11.60 -15.57
N ILE A 177 5.91 -10.58 -16.16
CA ILE A 177 5.23 -9.50 -15.45
C ILE A 177 4.10 -10.05 -14.57
N THR A 178 3.29 -10.95 -15.13
CA THR A 178 2.18 -11.59 -14.40
C THR A 178 2.69 -12.42 -13.23
N GLU A 179 3.73 -13.23 -13.45
CA GLU A 179 4.33 -14.04 -12.38
C GLU A 179 4.99 -13.17 -11.32
N ASN A 180 5.63 -12.07 -11.71
CA ASN A 180 6.23 -11.14 -10.74
C ASN A 180 5.16 -10.55 -9.80
N ALA A 181 4.05 -10.07 -10.33
CA ALA A 181 2.95 -9.54 -9.52
C ALA A 181 2.38 -10.62 -8.57
N ARG A 182 2.22 -11.87 -9.04
CA ARG A 182 1.75 -13.00 -8.23
C ARG A 182 2.73 -13.38 -7.12
N LEU A 183 4.02 -13.46 -7.44
CA LEU A 183 5.05 -13.82 -6.46
C LEU A 183 5.20 -12.75 -5.39
N VAL A 184 5.11 -11.46 -5.75
CA VAL A 184 5.11 -10.37 -4.77
C VAL A 184 3.87 -10.43 -3.87
N ALA A 185 2.68 -10.71 -4.41
CA ALA A 185 1.47 -10.92 -3.60
C ALA A 185 1.63 -12.09 -2.62
N ALA A 186 2.20 -13.20 -3.08
CA ALA A 186 2.51 -14.36 -2.24
C ALA A 186 3.57 -14.03 -1.17
N GLN A 187 4.57 -13.21 -1.50
CA GLN A 187 5.59 -12.75 -0.55
C GLN A 187 4.97 -11.89 0.55
N ILE A 188 4.09 -10.95 0.22
CA ILE A 188 3.36 -10.13 1.20
C ILE A 188 2.55 -11.04 2.13
N LYS A 189 1.80 -11.97 1.56
CA LYS A 189 0.99 -12.93 2.34
C LYS A 189 1.82 -13.78 3.31
N ALA A 190 3.04 -14.12 2.92
CA ALA A 190 3.92 -14.98 3.72
C ALA A 190 4.74 -14.21 4.76
N LYS A 191 5.10 -12.95 4.50
CA LYS A 191 6.08 -12.20 5.29
C LYS A 191 5.50 -11.04 6.09
N ALA A 192 4.39 -10.43 5.66
CA ALA A 192 3.80 -9.33 6.40
C ALA A 192 3.25 -9.82 7.76
N ALA A 193 3.64 -9.16 8.83
CA ALA A 193 3.28 -9.53 10.20
C ALA A 193 1.90 -8.97 10.56
N LEU A 194 0.85 -9.42 9.89
CA LEU A 194 -0.52 -8.90 10.04
C LEU A 194 -1.30 -9.51 11.22
N GLY A 195 -0.73 -10.48 11.94
CA GLY A 195 -1.39 -11.09 13.09
C GLY A 195 -2.79 -11.63 12.78
N ASP A 196 -3.75 -11.33 13.65
CA ASP A 196 -5.15 -11.74 13.47
C ASP A 196 -5.84 -11.04 12.29
N LEU A 197 -5.36 -9.84 11.90
CA LEU A 197 -5.88 -9.07 10.76
C LEU A 197 -5.63 -9.77 9.41
N ALA A 198 -4.69 -10.71 9.33
CA ALA A 198 -4.43 -11.48 8.12
C ALA A 198 -5.68 -12.19 7.56
N LYS A 199 -6.66 -12.50 8.42
CA LYS A 199 -7.93 -13.14 8.04
C LYS A 199 -8.92 -12.16 7.40
N GLU A 200 -8.76 -10.88 7.67
CA GLU A 200 -9.61 -9.79 7.20
C GLU A 200 -9.05 -9.10 5.94
N VAL A 201 -7.76 -9.29 5.68
CA VAL A 201 -7.06 -8.66 4.56
C VAL A 201 -7.11 -9.54 3.33
N ARG A 202 -7.59 -8.97 2.23
CA ARG A 202 -7.53 -9.59 0.91
C ARG A 202 -6.33 -9.05 0.15
N ILE A 203 -5.49 -9.95 -0.38
CA ILE A 203 -4.33 -9.62 -1.22
C ILE A 203 -4.62 -10.16 -2.63
N VAL A 204 -4.55 -9.30 -3.62
CA VAL A 204 -4.78 -9.64 -5.03
C VAL A 204 -3.65 -9.08 -5.89
N SER A 205 -3.42 -9.69 -7.06
CA SER A 205 -2.53 -9.15 -8.07
C SER A 205 -3.29 -8.78 -9.34
N ALA A 206 -2.77 -7.77 -10.06
CA ALA A 206 -3.39 -7.26 -11.27
C ALA A 206 -2.33 -6.66 -12.20
N ILE A 207 -2.64 -6.57 -13.48
CA ILE A 207 -1.77 -6.02 -14.51
C ILE A 207 -2.48 -4.84 -15.18
N TYR A 208 -1.85 -3.69 -15.15
CA TYR A 208 -2.28 -2.51 -15.87
C TYR A 208 -1.73 -2.53 -17.29
N ASP A 209 -2.61 -2.47 -18.25
CA ASP A 209 -2.27 -2.41 -19.67
C ASP A 209 -2.09 -0.95 -20.11
N LEU A 210 -0.87 -0.61 -20.53
CA LEU A 210 -0.50 0.75 -20.93
C LEU A 210 -1.18 1.22 -22.23
N ASP A 211 -1.62 0.31 -23.10
CA ASP A 211 -2.26 0.70 -24.36
C ASP A 211 -3.74 0.99 -24.20
N THR A 212 -4.41 0.19 -23.37
CA THR A 212 -5.87 0.27 -23.21
C THR A 212 -6.30 1.02 -21.97
N GLY A 213 -5.40 1.25 -21.01
CA GLY A 213 -5.73 1.80 -19.70
C GLY A 213 -6.48 0.83 -18.77
N LYS A 214 -6.72 -0.39 -19.19
CA LYS A 214 -7.47 -1.39 -18.43
C LYS A 214 -6.61 -2.16 -17.44
N ILE A 215 -7.25 -2.66 -16.41
CA ILE A 215 -6.63 -3.56 -15.45
C ILE A 215 -7.20 -4.96 -15.58
N GLU A 216 -6.32 -5.93 -15.76
CA GLU A 216 -6.62 -7.35 -15.71
C GLU A 216 -6.29 -7.90 -14.33
N TRP A 217 -7.31 -8.43 -13.65
CA TRP A 217 -7.15 -9.05 -12.33
C TRP A 217 -6.69 -10.50 -12.52
N THR A 218 -5.59 -10.87 -11.88
CA THR A 218 -5.10 -12.25 -11.99
C THR A 218 -6.06 -13.18 -11.23
N LYS A 219 -6.20 -14.40 -11.75
CA LYS A 219 -6.89 -15.46 -11.01
C LYS A 219 -5.98 -15.99 -9.91
N ASP A 220 -6.52 -16.09 -8.69
CA ASP A 220 -5.86 -16.74 -7.56
C ASP A 220 -5.54 -18.21 -7.83
#